data_b882a1232fb1e957855cf0fd1126a6ec
#
_entry.id   b882a1232fb1e957855cf0fd1126a6ec
#
_cell.length_a   1.000
_cell.length_b   1.000
_cell.length_c   1.000
_cell.angle_alpha   90.00
_cell.angle_beta   90.00
_cell.angle_gamma   90.00
#
_symmetry.space_group_name_H-M   'P 1'
#
loop_
_entity.id
_entity.type
_entity.pdbx_description
1 polymer ?
#
loop_
_entity_poly.entity_id
_entity_poly.type
_entity_poly.pdbx_seq_one_letter_code
_entity_poly.pdbx_strand_id
1 'polypeptide(L)'
;LLRRPHLRGCSGFRPAGGPLGAAALDAALRSQVLCVERAAGGAVAACTGVQLAGVLDACRRYEGPLGPSVGPDRSCHVALWAPTAQTVELELFDAPRGPPVETVEMQRRAPGPGCAGPVSGAWEARGPPEWEHRYYRFRLRVYHPLTQSLEDLVATDPYSRSLSADGERSQLVDVLGSPELQPEGWAALRKPPLESPADATLYELHCRDFSAADASVPPGLRGKFGAFGAAESQGA
;
A
#
# COMPACT_ATOMS: atom_id res chain seq x y z
N LEU A 1 -18.01 -10.69 20.83
CA LEU A 1 -19.35 -10.31 20.35
C LEU A 1 -19.74 -8.89 20.75
N LEU A 2 -19.36 -8.39 21.94
CA LEU A 2 -19.68 -7.01 22.37
C LEU A 2 -19.15 -5.91 21.43
N ARG A 3 -18.03 -6.18 20.75
CA ARG A 3 -17.44 -5.26 19.74
C ARG A 3 -18.02 -5.41 18.33
N ARG A 4 -18.94 -6.34 18.13
CA ARG A 4 -19.56 -6.66 16.84
C ARG A 4 -21.07 -6.83 17.01
N PRO A 5 -21.82 -5.73 17.14
CA PRO A 5 -23.25 -5.77 17.46
C PRO A 5 -24.11 -6.62 16.51
N HIS A 6 -23.72 -6.67 15.23
CA HIS A 6 -24.40 -7.47 14.20
C HIS A 6 -24.26 -8.99 14.39
N LEU A 7 -23.31 -9.44 15.22
CA LEU A 7 -23.11 -10.86 15.53
C LEU A 7 -23.75 -11.30 16.86
N ARG A 8 -24.56 -10.47 17.50
CA ARG A 8 -25.18 -10.79 18.80
C ARG A 8 -26.05 -12.05 18.79
N GLY A 9 -26.65 -12.36 17.66
CA GLY A 9 -27.46 -13.57 17.45
C GLY A 9 -26.67 -14.80 16.99
N CYS A 10 -25.36 -14.70 16.80
CA CYS A 10 -24.53 -15.79 16.31
C CYS A 10 -23.87 -16.57 17.46
N SER A 11 -23.73 -17.89 17.29
CA SER A 11 -22.95 -18.73 18.19
C SER A 11 -21.46 -18.53 17.99
N GLY A 12 -20.71 -18.45 19.09
CA GLY A 12 -19.23 -18.40 19.04
C GLY A 12 -18.63 -19.77 19.21
N PHE A 13 -17.66 -20.10 18.39
CA PHE A 13 -16.91 -21.36 18.46
C PHE A 13 -15.45 -21.09 18.88
N ARG A 14 -14.84 -22.07 19.53
CA ARG A 14 -13.41 -22.10 19.85
C ARG A 14 -12.78 -23.36 19.30
N PRO A 15 -11.52 -23.33 18.85
CA PRO A 15 -10.80 -24.55 18.48
C PRO A 15 -10.79 -25.56 19.62
N ALA A 16 -11.12 -26.82 19.37
CA ALA A 16 -11.14 -27.86 20.38
C ALA A 16 -9.76 -28.14 20.99
N GLY A 17 -8.69 -27.95 20.25
CA GLY A 17 -7.29 -28.13 20.69
C GLY A 17 -6.68 -26.94 21.44
N GLY A 18 -7.47 -25.91 21.79
CA GLY A 18 -6.95 -24.68 22.42
C GLY A 18 -6.36 -23.67 21.42
N PRO A 19 -5.66 -22.63 21.91
CA PRO A 19 -5.08 -21.60 21.04
C PRO A 19 -3.92 -22.18 20.21
N LEU A 20 -3.82 -21.72 18.96
CA LEU A 20 -2.68 -22.06 18.10
C LEU A 20 -1.40 -21.44 18.65
N GLY A 21 -0.29 -22.17 18.61
CA GLY A 21 1.02 -21.60 18.89
C GLY A 21 1.41 -20.54 17.84
N ALA A 22 2.35 -19.66 18.18
CA ALA A 22 2.73 -18.52 17.36
C ALA A 22 3.11 -18.88 15.91
N ALA A 23 3.91 -19.96 15.73
CA ALA A 23 4.34 -20.40 14.39
C ALA A 23 3.16 -20.98 13.58
N ALA A 24 2.29 -21.77 14.21
CA ALA A 24 1.10 -22.31 13.55
C ALA A 24 0.11 -21.20 13.15
N LEU A 25 -0.07 -20.20 14.02
CA LEU A 25 -0.87 -19.03 13.73
C LEU A 25 -0.27 -18.23 12.56
N ASP A 26 1.04 -18.02 12.55
CA ASP A 26 1.72 -17.30 11.46
C ASP A 26 1.53 -18.02 10.12
N ALA A 27 1.72 -19.34 10.09
CA ALA A 27 1.49 -20.14 8.88
C ALA A 27 0.03 -20.09 8.41
N ALA A 28 -0.93 -20.23 9.34
CA ALA A 28 -2.36 -20.15 9.04
C ALA A 28 -2.77 -18.80 8.45
N LEU A 29 -2.26 -17.69 9.00
CA LEU A 29 -2.59 -16.34 8.52
C LEU A 29 -1.98 -16.01 7.15
N ARG A 30 -1.06 -16.83 6.66
CA ARG A 30 -0.44 -16.70 5.33
C ARG A 30 -0.96 -17.71 4.31
N SER A 31 -2.05 -18.39 4.65
CA SER A 31 -2.71 -19.39 3.79
C SER A 31 -4.24 -19.28 3.93
N GLN A 32 -4.97 -20.19 3.33
CA GLN A 32 -6.40 -20.28 3.54
C GLN A 32 -6.72 -20.99 4.86
N VAL A 33 -7.60 -20.39 5.64
CA VAL A 33 -8.16 -21.01 6.85
C VAL A 33 -9.63 -21.36 6.59
N LEU A 34 -9.96 -22.62 6.82
CA LEU A 34 -11.32 -23.13 6.66
C LEU A 34 -11.91 -23.51 8.02
N CYS A 35 -13.18 -23.21 8.21
CA CYS A 35 -14.00 -23.77 9.28
C CYS A 35 -14.81 -24.92 8.71
N VAL A 36 -14.67 -26.11 9.29
CA VAL A 36 -15.32 -27.35 8.83
C VAL A 36 -16.20 -27.86 9.96
N GLU A 37 -17.50 -27.97 9.69
CA GLU A 37 -18.44 -28.66 10.56
C GLU A 37 -18.51 -30.14 10.17
N ARG A 38 -18.43 -31.04 11.17
CA ARG A 38 -18.55 -32.48 10.97
C ARG A 38 -19.76 -33.02 11.73
N ALA A 39 -20.51 -33.85 11.08
CA ALA A 39 -21.56 -34.65 11.70
C ALA A 39 -20.98 -35.68 12.66
N ALA A 40 -21.79 -36.26 13.53
CA ALA A 40 -21.38 -37.28 14.51
C ALA A 40 -20.66 -38.52 13.89
N GLY A 41 -20.97 -38.85 12.62
CA GLY A 41 -20.29 -39.90 11.85
C GLY A 41 -18.99 -39.47 11.14
N GLY A 42 -18.50 -38.24 11.39
CA GLY A 42 -17.26 -37.72 10.79
C GLY A 42 -17.40 -37.09 9.39
N ALA A 43 -18.55 -37.25 8.75
CA ALA A 43 -18.82 -36.60 7.44
C ALA A 43 -18.81 -35.10 7.56
N VAL A 44 -18.34 -34.40 6.52
CA VAL A 44 -18.40 -32.94 6.44
C VAL A 44 -19.83 -32.52 6.22
N ALA A 45 -20.40 -31.77 7.17
CA ALA A 45 -21.74 -31.20 7.10
C ALA A 45 -21.73 -29.79 6.46
N ALA A 46 -20.74 -28.96 6.79
CA ALA A 46 -20.55 -27.64 6.22
C ALA A 46 -19.08 -27.25 6.20
N CYS A 47 -18.70 -26.37 5.27
CA CYS A 47 -17.36 -25.80 5.19
C CYS A 47 -17.44 -24.34 4.71
N THR A 48 -16.69 -23.45 5.36
CA THR A 48 -16.60 -22.04 4.98
C THR A 48 -15.20 -21.49 5.20
N GLY A 49 -14.81 -20.51 4.37
CA GLY A 49 -13.57 -19.76 4.57
C GLY A 49 -13.68 -18.82 5.78
N VAL A 50 -12.62 -18.74 6.56
CA VAL A 50 -12.53 -17.79 7.67
C VAL A 50 -12.05 -16.45 7.13
N GLN A 51 -12.78 -15.37 7.45
CA GLN A 51 -12.39 -14.01 7.12
C GLN A 51 -11.27 -13.55 8.10
N LEU A 52 -10.08 -13.31 7.55
CA LEU A 52 -8.89 -13.03 8.34
C LEU A 52 -8.68 -11.53 8.65
N ALA A 53 -9.37 -10.60 7.98
CA ALA A 53 -9.08 -9.17 8.08
C ALA A 53 -8.97 -8.66 9.53
N GLY A 54 -9.95 -8.93 10.38
CA GLY A 54 -9.91 -8.49 11.78
C GLY A 54 -8.81 -9.14 12.63
N VAL A 55 -8.37 -10.34 12.26
CA VAL A 55 -7.24 -11.03 12.92
C VAL A 55 -5.92 -10.42 12.45
N LEU A 56 -5.78 -10.14 11.15
CA LEU A 56 -4.60 -9.50 10.60
C LEU A 56 -4.42 -8.10 11.18
N ASP A 57 -5.48 -7.31 11.30
CA ASP A 57 -5.43 -5.98 11.93
C ASP A 57 -4.95 -6.03 13.39
N ALA A 58 -5.34 -7.06 14.14
CA ALA A 58 -4.91 -7.22 15.54
C ALA A 58 -3.52 -7.82 15.68
N CYS A 59 -3.23 -8.89 14.90
CA CYS A 59 -2.01 -9.70 15.07
C CYS A 59 -0.84 -9.25 14.19
N ARG A 60 -1.09 -8.42 13.17
CA ARG A 60 -0.10 -7.96 12.18
C ARG A 60 -0.04 -6.45 12.06
N ARG A 61 -0.60 -5.74 13.03
CA ARG A 61 -0.65 -4.28 13.07
C ARG A 61 0.74 -3.68 12.91
N TYR A 62 0.81 -2.60 12.17
CA TYR A 62 1.97 -1.76 11.99
C TYR A 62 1.54 -0.30 11.99
N GLU A 63 2.21 0.54 12.78
CA GLU A 63 1.90 1.97 12.94
C GLU A 63 3.03 2.88 12.43
N GLY A 64 4.10 2.29 11.90
CA GLY A 64 5.19 3.06 11.32
C GLY A 64 4.88 3.57 9.92
N PRO A 65 5.78 4.38 9.35
CA PRO A 65 5.63 4.88 7.99
C PRO A 65 5.68 3.72 6.98
N LEU A 66 4.78 3.79 5.99
CA LEU A 66 4.75 2.89 4.82
C LEU A 66 5.11 3.68 3.57
N GLY A 67 5.55 2.96 2.54
CA GLY A 67 6.04 3.53 1.31
C GLY A 67 7.52 3.91 1.36
N PRO A 68 7.98 4.71 0.38
CA PRO A 68 9.36 5.15 0.28
C PRO A 68 9.64 6.32 1.25
N SER A 69 10.82 6.33 1.82
CA SER A 69 11.36 7.45 2.59
C SER A 69 12.87 7.56 2.41
N VAL A 70 13.38 8.78 2.51
CA VAL A 70 14.81 9.09 2.44
C VAL A 70 15.20 9.71 3.76
N GLY A 71 16.23 9.17 4.39
CA GLY A 71 16.77 9.66 5.65
C GLY A 71 17.59 10.95 5.50
N PRO A 72 17.98 11.58 6.63
CA PRO A 72 18.83 12.78 6.60
C PRO A 72 20.23 12.52 5.99
N ASP A 73 20.71 11.28 6.08
CA ASP A 73 21.95 10.80 5.48
C ASP A 73 21.77 10.32 4.03
N ARG A 74 20.59 10.59 3.44
CA ARG A 74 20.15 10.16 2.11
C ARG A 74 19.99 8.64 1.98
N SER A 75 20.14 7.85 3.05
CA SER A 75 19.80 6.43 3.01
C SER A 75 18.34 6.23 2.64
N CYS A 76 18.06 5.25 1.81
CA CYS A 76 16.72 4.94 1.33
C CYS A 76 16.08 3.83 2.15
N HIS A 77 14.78 3.95 2.39
CA HIS A 77 14.00 2.95 3.09
C HIS A 77 12.64 2.78 2.39
N VAL A 78 12.25 1.54 2.19
CA VAL A 78 10.93 1.19 1.62
C VAL A 78 10.25 0.22 2.57
N ALA A 79 9.01 0.51 2.94
CA ALA A 79 8.20 -0.35 3.80
C ALA A 79 6.84 -0.64 3.18
N LEU A 80 6.42 -1.91 3.22
CA LEU A 80 5.15 -2.41 2.71
C LEU A 80 4.42 -3.20 3.78
N TRP A 81 3.13 -2.97 3.98
CA TRP A 81 2.28 -3.84 4.78
C TRP A 81 1.65 -4.93 3.90
N ALA A 82 2.20 -6.14 4.00
CA ALA A 82 1.76 -7.33 3.27
C ALA A 82 1.69 -8.53 4.24
N PRO A 83 0.70 -8.56 5.14
CA PRO A 83 0.66 -9.46 6.28
C PRO A 83 0.52 -10.93 5.91
N THR A 84 0.00 -11.24 4.73
CA THR A 84 -0.23 -12.60 4.21
C THR A 84 0.89 -13.08 3.29
N ALA A 85 1.84 -12.22 2.91
CA ALA A 85 2.94 -12.61 2.03
C ALA A 85 3.87 -13.65 2.68
N GLN A 86 4.31 -14.62 1.88
CA GLN A 86 5.32 -15.61 2.26
C GLN A 86 6.72 -14.98 2.16
N THR A 87 6.97 -14.31 1.04
CA THR A 87 8.19 -13.51 0.77
C THR A 87 7.80 -12.22 0.06
N VAL A 88 8.64 -11.21 0.24
CA VAL A 88 8.55 -9.94 -0.48
C VAL A 88 9.95 -9.56 -0.94
N GLU A 89 10.08 -9.24 -2.21
CA GLU A 89 11.29 -8.71 -2.82
C GLU A 89 11.02 -7.31 -3.36
N LEU A 90 12.00 -6.42 -3.22
CA LEU A 90 12.03 -5.11 -3.83
C LEU A 90 12.85 -5.21 -5.13
N GLU A 91 12.21 -5.05 -6.28
CA GLU A 91 12.87 -4.92 -7.58
C GLU A 91 13.16 -3.45 -7.86
N LEU A 92 14.41 -3.10 -8.14
CA LEU A 92 14.87 -1.75 -8.46
C LEU A 92 15.21 -1.64 -9.95
N PHE A 93 14.95 -0.46 -10.51
CA PHE A 93 15.10 -0.18 -11.94
C PHE A 93 15.68 1.22 -12.13
N ASP A 94 16.59 1.40 -13.07
CA ASP A 94 17.16 2.71 -13.43
C ASP A 94 16.23 3.50 -14.38
N ALA A 95 15.25 2.85 -14.98
CA ALA A 95 14.33 3.49 -15.94
C ALA A 95 12.88 3.04 -15.71
N PRO A 96 11.88 3.79 -16.22
CA PRO A 96 10.46 3.42 -16.12
C PRO A 96 10.11 2.08 -16.80
N ARG A 97 10.95 1.61 -17.72
CA ARG A 97 10.80 0.33 -18.45
C ARG A 97 12.13 -0.43 -18.46
N GLY A 98 12.07 -1.72 -18.78
CA GLY A 98 13.25 -2.60 -18.82
C GLY A 98 13.33 -3.59 -17.64
N PRO A 99 14.36 -4.43 -17.59
CA PRO A 99 14.55 -5.41 -16.52
C PRO A 99 14.96 -4.72 -15.21
N PRO A 100 14.78 -5.38 -14.05
CA PRO A 100 15.35 -4.91 -12.80
C PRO A 100 16.88 -4.93 -12.88
N VAL A 101 17.51 -3.92 -12.28
CA VAL A 101 18.99 -3.83 -12.13
C VAL A 101 19.44 -4.42 -10.81
N GLU A 102 18.53 -4.51 -9.85
CA GLU A 102 18.79 -5.05 -8.52
C GLU A 102 17.51 -5.65 -7.95
N THR A 103 17.63 -6.74 -7.20
CA THR A 103 16.51 -7.33 -6.45
C THR A 103 16.98 -7.58 -5.02
N VAL A 104 16.21 -7.08 -4.06
CA VAL A 104 16.54 -7.12 -2.63
C VAL A 104 15.43 -7.84 -1.89
N GLU A 105 15.78 -8.90 -1.14
CA GLU A 105 14.83 -9.55 -0.23
C GLU A 105 14.48 -8.61 0.91
N MET A 106 13.17 -8.35 1.10
CA MET A 106 12.67 -7.54 2.19
C MET A 106 12.55 -8.35 3.47
N GLN A 107 12.82 -7.71 4.59
CA GLN A 107 12.77 -8.33 5.91
C GLN A 107 11.46 -7.99 6.63
N ARG A 108 10.85 -8.99 7.27
CA ARG A 108 9.66 -8.75 8.11
C ARG A 108 10.07 -8.01 9.38
N ARG A 109 9.33 -6.97 9.71
CA ARG A 109 9.56 -6.20 10.93
C ARG A 109 9.12 -6.95 12.18
N ALA A 110 9.86 -6.72 13.27
CA ALA A 110 9.43 -7.10 14.60
C ALA A 110 8.08 -6.44 14.96
N PRO A 111 7.31 -7.04 15.90
CA PRO A 111 6.06 -6.46 16.35
C PRO A 111 6.32 -5.11 17.03
N GLY A 112 5.50 -4.13 16.71
CA GLY A 112 5.49 -2.81 17.33
C GLY A 112 4.32 -2.65 18.30
N PRO A 113 4.11 -1.44 18.83
CA PRO A 113 2.96 -1.12 19.69
C PRO A 113 1.63 -1.53 19.03
N GLY A 114 0.73 -2.12 19.81
CA GLY A 114 -0.58 -2.55 19.32
C GLY A 114 -0.61 -3.82 18.47
N CYS A 115 0.54 -4.42 18.13
CA CYS A 115 0.61 -5.70 17.44
C CYS A 115 0.52 -6.85 18.45
N ALA A 116 -0.54 -7.65 18.39
CA ALA A 116 -0.75 -8.79 19.28
C ALA A 116 -0.03 -10.07 18.80
N GLY A 117 0.56 -10.07 17.62
CA GLY A 117 1.25 -11.22 17.04
C GLY A 117 2.77 -11.18 17.24
N PRO A 118 3.47 -12.29 16.92
CA PRO A 118 4.92 -12.41 17.11
C PRO A 118 5.74 -11.60 16.11
N VAL A 119 5.14 -11.18 14.99
CA VAL A 119 5.75 -10.33 13.96
C VAL A 119 4.69 -9.37 13.44
N SER A 120 5.10 -8.20 12.94
CA SER A 120 4.19 -7.30 12.25
C SER A 120 3.86 -7.82 10.84
N GLY A 121 2.89 -7.18 10.17
CA GLY A 121 2.59 -7.42 8.75
C GLY A 121 3.48 -6.63 7.80
N ALA A 122 4.37 -5.80 8.33
CA ALA A 122 5.23 -4.93 7.54
C ALA A 122 6.54 -5.64 7.14
N TRP A 123 6.94 -5.35 5.92
CA TRP A 123 8.21 -5.73 5.31
C TRP A 123 9.02 -4.48 5.01
N GLU A 124 10.32 -4.53 5.15
CA GLU A 124 11.18 -3.39 4.88
C GLU A 124 12.45 -3.78 4.12
N ALA A 125 12.92 -2.88 3.29
CA ALA A 125 14.25 -2.88 2.72
C ALA A 125 14.92 -1.52 3.00
N ARG A 126 16.21 -1.56 3.21
CA ARG A 126 17.06 -0.38 3.38
C ARG A 126 18.19 -0.43 2.38
N GLY A 127 18.52 0.71 1.82
CA GLY A 127 19.55 0.82 0.82
C GLY A 127 20.27 2.15 0.83
N PRO A 128 21.32 2.22 0.01
CA PRO A 128 22.19 3.39 -0.05
C PRO A 128 21.51 4.57 -0.77
N PRO A 129 22.13 5.79 -0.73
CA PRO A 129 21.63 6.98 -1.42
C PRO A 129 21.39 6.79 -2.93
N GLU A 130 22.12 5.91 -3.57
CA GLU A 130 22.02 5.61 -5.00
C GLU A 130 20.68 4.98 -5.41
N TRP A 131 19.87 4.53 -4.44
CA TRP A 131 18.50 4.09 -4.71
C TRP A 131 17.55 5.24 -4.96
N GLU A 132 17.87 6.43 -4.49
CA GLU A 132 17.04 7.60 -4.73
C GLU A 132 16.92 7.89 -6.22
N HIS A 133 15.71 8.28 -6.64
CA HIS A 133 15.26 8.45 -8.02
C HIS A 133 15.12 7.17 -8.83
N ARG A 134 15.56 5.99 -8.36
CA ARG A 134 15.27 4.72 -9.01
C ARG A 134 13.78 4.42 -8.98
N TYR A 135 13.32 3.67 -9.96
CA TYR A 135 12.00 3.07 -9.94
C TYR A 135 12.05 1.76 -9.18
N TYR A 136 10.91 1.36 -8.61
CA TYR A 136 10.79 0.10 -7.91
C TYR A 136 9.38 -0.47 -8.02
N ARG A 137 9.26 -1.77 -7.75
CA ARG A 137 8.02 -2.48 -7.50
C ARG A 137 8.28 -3.63 -6.54
N PHE A 138 7.22 -4.21 -6.04
CA PHE A 138 7.31 -5.39 -5.20
C PHE A 138 7.04 -6.65 -6.00
N ARG A 139 7.80 -7.71 -5.73
CA ARG A 139 7.48 -9.08 -6.08
C ARG A 139 7.09 -9.79 -4.80
N LEU A 140 5.89 -10.38 -4.76
CA LEU A 140 5.34 -11.01 -3.58
C LEU A 140 4.96 -12.46 -3.89
N ARG A 141 5.29 -13.36 -3.00
CA ARG A 141 4.75 -14.71 -3.00
C ARG A 141 3.62 -14.79 -2.01
N VAL A 142 2.39 -15.00 -2.49
CA VAL A 142 1.17 -14.98 -1.67
C VAL A 142 0.26 -16.16 -2.00
N TYR A 143 -0.52 -16.59 -1.01
CA TYR A 143 -1.60 -17.53 -1.27
C TYR A 143 -2.78 -16.81 -1.92
N HIS A 144 -3.20 -17.26 -3.10
CA HIS A 144 -4.33 -16.69 -3.83
C HIS A 144 -5.58 -17.59 -3.66
N PRO A 145 -6.67 -17.08 -3.02
CA PRO A 145 -7.83 -17.89 -2.68
C PRO A 145 -8.58 -18.50 -3.87
N LEU A 146 -8.61 -17.80 -5.02
CA LEU A 146 -9.33 -18.28 -6.21
C LEU A 146 -8.62 -19.46 -6.88
N THR A 147 -7.31 -19.40 -6.96
CA THR A 147 -6.51 -20.50 -7.56
C THR A 147 -6.10 -21.56 -6.54
N GLN A 148 -6.32 -21.27 -5.25
CA GLN A 148 -5.96 -22.14 -4.12
C GLN A 148 -4.47 -22.52 -4.13
N SER A 149 -3.62 -21.65 -4.62
CA SER A 149 -2.18 -21.88 -4.77
C SER A 149 -1.36 -20.69 -4.30
N LEU A 150 -0.07 -20.93 -4.09
CA LEU A 150 0.91 -19.85 -3.90
C LEU A 150 1.28 -19.31 -5.26
N GLU A 151 1.15 -18.00 -5.42
CA GLU A 151 1.46 -17.28 -6.66
C GLU A 151 2.53 -16.22 -6.43
N ASP A 152 3.33 -16.00 -7.46
CA ASP A 152 4.27 -14.89 -7.52
C ASP A 152 3.60 -13.74 -8.28
N LEU A 153 3.33 -12.65 -7.54
CA LEU A 153 2.66 -11.46 -8.05
C LEU A 153 3.62 -10.28 -8.04
N VAL A 154 3.39 -9.35 -8.94
CA VAL A 154 4.07 -8.05 -8.93
C VAL A 154 3.05 -6.95 -8.66
N ALA A 155 3.45 -5.95 -7.86
CA ALA A 155 2.60 -4.83 -7.50
C ALA A 155 3.43 -3.54 -7.37
N THR A 156 2.82 -2.41 -7.75
CA THR A 156 3.32 -1.10 -7.37
C THR A 156 3.01 -0.82 -5.90
N ASP A 157 3.70 0.13 -5.33
CA ASP A 157 3.51 0.51 -3.93
C ASP A 157 2.19 1.29 -3.75
N PRO A 158 1.27 0.81 -2.89
CA PRO A 158 0.05 1.54 -2.58
C PRO A 158 0.29 2.90 -1.89
N TYR A 159 1.49 3.10 -1.33
CA TYR A 159 1.93 4.35 -0.69
C TYR A 159 2.86 5.17 -1.57
N SER A 160 2.90 4.88 -2.86
CA SER A 160 3.73 5.59 -3.84
C SER A 160 3.37 7.08 -3.90
N ARG A 161 4.39 7.94 -3.94
CA ARG A 161 4.25 9.39 -4.11
C ARG A 161 4.62 9.84 -5.51
N SER A 162 5.36 9.04 -6.24
CA SER A 162 5.77 9.25 -7.62
C SER A 162 5.70 7.94 -8.38
N LEU A 163 5.16 7.99 -9.59
CA LEU A 163 4.91 6.82 -10.44
C LEU A 163 5.50 7.04 -11.83
N SER A 164 5.90 5.97 -12.48
CA SER A 164 6.13 5.96 -13.93
C SER A 164 4.82 6.19 -14.68
N ALA A 165 4.90 6.49 -15.97
CA ALA A 165 3.73 6.51 -16.85
C ALA A 165 2.97 5.18 -16.74
N ASP A 166 1.64 5.27 -16.78
CA ASP A 166 0.70 4.15 -16.63
C ASP A 166 0.75 3.44 -15.26
N GLY A 167 1.50 3.99 -14.29
CA GLY A 167 1.55 3.46 -12.92
C GLY A 167 2.25 2.11 -12.79
N GLU A 168 3.07 1.69 -13.77
CA GLU A 168 3.72 0.38 -13.75
C GLU A 168 4.77 0.23 -12.64
N ARG A 169 5.40 1.35 -12.23
CA ARG A 169 6.45 1.38 -11.21
C ARG A 169 6.31 2.59 -10.32
N SER A 170 6.58 2.39 -9.06
CA SER A 170 6.77 3.47 -8.10
C SER A 170 8.17 4.06 -8.27
N GLN A 171 8.36 5.33 -7.88
CA GLN A 171 9.68 5.94 -7.86
C GLN A 171 10.06 6.32 -6.42
N LEU A 172 11.29 6.03 -6.04
CA LEU A 172 11.83 6.32 -4.73
C LEU A 172 12.33 7.76 -4.73
N VAL A 173 11.51 8.68 -4.23
CA VAL A 173 11.81 10.12 -4.17
C VAL A 173 11.34 10.71 -2.86
N ASP A 174 12.07 11.67 -2.35
CA ASP A 174 11.62 12.52 -1.23
C ASP A 174 10.96 13.78 -1.77
N VAL A 175 9.67 13.68 -2.15
CA VAL A 175 8.91 14.80 -2.71
C VAL A 175 8.82 15.98 -1.73
N LEU A 176 8.84 15.72 -0.43
CA LEU A 176 8.69 16.79 0.58
C LEU A 176 10.04 17.40 0.97
N GLY A 177 11.11 16.64 0.96
CA GLY A 177 12.45 17.09 1.30
C GLY A 177 13.28 17.59 0.11
N SER A 178 12.76 17.47 -1.13
CA SER A 178 13.46 17.86 -2.37
C SER A 178 12.81 19.11 -2.97
N PRO A 179 13.36 20.33 -2.72
CA PRO A 179 12.77 21.58 -3.22
C PRO A 179 12.62 21.63 -4.75
N GLU A 180 13.51 20.94 -5.48
CA GLU A 180 13.50 20.87 -6.95
C GLU A 180 12.29 20.11 -7.50
N LEU A 181 11.61 19.32 -6.66
CA LEU A 181 10.39 18.59 -7.01
C LEU A 181 9.11 19.36 -6.62
N GLN A 182 9.26 20.54 -6.04
CA GLN A 182 8.16 21.37 -5.57
C GLN A 182 7.99 22.61 -6.46
N PRO A 183 6.75 23.06 -6.72
CA PRO A 183 6.52 24.34 -7.36
C PRO A 183 7.12 25.49 -6.57
N GLU A 184 7.51 26.57 -7.27
CA GLU A 184 7.97 27.80 -6.62
C GLU A 184 6.90 28.33 -5.62
N GLY A 185 7.36 28.76 -4.45
CA GLY A 185 6.47 29.25 -3.39
C GLY A 185 5.72 28.16 -2.60
N TRP A 186 5.88 26.87 -2.90
CA TRP A 186 5.15 25.77 -2.24
C TRP A 186 5.31 25.78 -0.71
N ALA A 187 6.52 25.94 -0.21
CA ALA A 187 6.80 25.98 1.23
C ALA A 187 6.18 27.20 1.95
N ALA A 188 5.98 28.29 1.23
CA ALA A 188 5.37 29.53 1.75
C ALA A 188 3.85 29.55 1.61
N LEU A 189 3.26 28.61 0.87
CA LEU A 189 1.82 28.57 0.62
C LEU A 189 1.04 28.45 1.94
N ARG A 190 0.11 29.38 2.14
CA ARG A 190 -0.86 29.35 3.24
C ARG A 190 -2.24 29.07 2.67
N LYS A 191 -2.83 27.95 3.06
CA LYS A 191 -4.22 27.63 2.70
C LYS A 191 -5.16 28.52 3.53
N PRO A 192 -6.28 28.98 2.95
CA PRO A 192 -7.33 29.64 3.72
C PRO A 192 -7.82 28.74 4.86
N PRO A 193 -8.14 29.30 6.04
CA PRO A 193 -8.77 28.52 7.09
C PRO A 193 -10.13 28.01 6.63
N LEU A 194 -10.45 26.77 6.95
CA LEU A 194 -11.75 26.14 6.74
C LEU A 194 -12.42 25.97 8.12
N GLU A 195 -13.48 26.73 8.38
CA GLU A 195 -14.18 26.70 9.67
C GLU A 195 -15.03 25.43 9.82
N SER A 196 -15.64 24.98 8.72
CA SER A 196 -16.44 23.74 8.68
C SER A 196 -16.21 23.00 7.37
N PRO A 197 -16.21 21.65 7.37
CA PRO A 197 -16.21 20.88 6.13
C PRO A 197 -17.37 21.24 5.17
N ALA A 198 -18.49 21.76 5.69
CA ALA A 198 -19.64 22.20 4.90
C ALA A 198 -19.35 23.47 4.08
N ASP A 199 -18.30 24.22 4.42
CA ASP A 199 -17.90 25.42 3.68
C ASP A 199 -17.03 25.12 2.47
N ALA A 200 -16.63 23.84 2.29
CA ALA A 200 -15.81 23.41 1.17
C ALA A 200 -16.64 23.27 -0.11
N THR A 201 -16.15 23.86 -1.19
CA THR A 201 -16.64 23.58 -2.55
C THR A 201 -15.71 22.54 -3.19
N LEU A 202 -16.29 21.44 -3.68
CA LEU A 202 -15.55 20.39 -4.38
C LEU A 202 -15.87 20.47 -5.88
N TYR A 203 -14.82 20.48 -6.70
CA TYR A 203 -14.93 20.43 -8.14
C TYR A 203 -14.12 19.23 -8.66
N GLU A 204 -14.82 18.20 -9.15
CA GLU A 204 -14.22 17.03 -9.76
C GLU A 204 -14.14 17.20 -11.27
N LEU A 205 -12.98 16.92 -11.85
CA LEU A 205 -12.78 17.04 -13.30
C LEU A 205 -11.82 15.97 -13.82
N HIS A 206 -11.94 15.66 -15.11
CA HIS A 206 -10.94 14.91 -15.84
C HIS A 206 -10.01 15.89 -16.55
N CYS A 207 -8.70 15.89 -16.21
CA CYS A 207 -7.74 16.90 -16.69
C CYS A 207 -7.70 17.03 -18.22
N ARG A 208 -7.79 15.91 -18.97
CA ARG A 208 -7.83 15.94 -20.42
C ARG A 208 -9.07 16.65 -20.94
N ASP A 209 -10.24 16.25 -20.46
CA ASP A 209 -11.52 16.75 -20.99
C ASP A 209 -11.75 18.20 -20.62
N PHE A 210 -11.23 18.61 -19.46
CA PHE A 210 -11.34 20.01 -18.97
C PHE A 210 -10.67 21.02 -19.90
N SER A 211 -9.51 20.69 -20.49
CA SER A 211 -8.72 21.65 -21.26
C SER A 211 -8.45 21.23 -22.72
N ALA A 212 -8.90 20.07 -23.16
CA ALA A 212 -8.58 19.53 -24.50
C ALA A 212 -9.08 20.43 -25.64
N ALA A 213 -10.24 21.07 -25.48
CA ALA A 213 -10.86 21.95 -26.44
C ALA A 213 -10.70 23.45 -26.11
N ASP A 214 -10.01 23.80 -25.01
CA ASP A 214 -9.85 25.16 -24.57
C ASP A 214 -8.80 25.91 -25.43
N ALA A 215 -9.27 26.90 -26.20
CA ALA A 215 -8.42 27.68 -27.09
C ALA A 215 -7.49 28.65 -26.34
N SER A 216 -7.78 28.99 -25.09
CA SER A 216 -6.92 29.85 -24.25
C SER A 216 -5.66 29.13 -23.77
N VAL A 217 -5.70 27.78 -23.75
CA VAL A 217 -4.55 26.95 -23.38
C VAL A 217 -3.64 26.72 -24.60
N PRO A 218 -2.32 26.90 -24.48
CA PRO A 218 -1.38 26.58 -25.55
C PRO A 218 -1.57 25.14 -26.08
N PRO A 219 -1.55 24.90 -27.38
CA PRO A 219 -1.87 23.60 -27.97
C PRO A 219 -1.07 22.42 -27.40
N GLY A 220 0.22 22.64 -27.06
CA GLY A 220 1.08 21.60 -26.47
C GLY A 220 0.72 21.21 -25.03
N LEU A 221 -0.08 22.00 -24.34
CA LEU A 221 -0.49 21.79 -22.93
C LEU A 221 -1.95 21.34 -22.82
N ARG A 222 -2.76 21.44 -23.88
CA ARG A 222 -4.17 21.04 -23.86
C ARG A 222 -4.31 19.57 -23.48
N GLY A 223 -5.25 19.28 -22.60
CA GLY A 223 -5.50 17.93 -22.09
C GLY A 223 -4.41 17.37 -21.15
N LYS A 224 -3.50 18.20 -20.67
CA LYS A 224 -2.40 17.82 -19.76
C LYS A 224 -2.44 18.63 -18.46
N PHE A 225 -1.76 18.14 -17.42
CA PHE A 225 -1.67 18.84 -16.14
C PHE A 225 -1.08 20.25 -16.27
N GLY A 226 -0.14 20.46 -17.20
CA GLY A 226 0.45 21.77 -17.46
C GLY A 226 -0.54 22.85 -17.94
N ALA A 227 -1.75 22.44 -18.37
CA ALA A 227 -2.80 23.39 -18.73
C ALA A 227 -3.23 24.30 -17.58
N PHE A 228 -3.19 23.79 -16.34
CA PHE A 228 -3.61 24.53 -15.15
C PHE A 228 -2.63 25.64 -14.74
N GLY A 229 -1.35 25.56 -15.16
CA GLY A 229 -0.34 26.60 -14.95
C GLY A 229 -0.17 27.56 -16.12
N ALA A 230 -0.82 27.30 -17.26
CA ALA A 230 -0.60 28.07 -18.49
C ALA A 230 -1.16 29.51 -18.43
N ALA A 231 -2.15 29.76 -17.59
CA ALA A 231 -2.79 31.08 -17.47
C ALA A 231 -1.89 32.13 -16.76
N GLU A 232 -0.94 31.69 -15.93
CA GLU A 232 -0.03 32.59 -15.22
C GLU A 232 1.10 33.13 -16.11
N SER A 233 1.38 32.51 -17.23
CA SER A 233 2.44 32.92 -18.16
C SER A 233 2.02 33.99 -19.16
N GLN A 234 0.74 34.39 -19.23
CA GLN A 234 0.22 35.41 -20.14
C GLN A 234 -0.20 36.70 -19.44
N GLY A 235 0.04 36.83 -18.15
CA GLY A 235 -0.33 38.01 -17.33
C GLY A 235 0.86 38.87 -16.88
N ALA A 236 1.92 38.96 -17.68
CA ALA A 236 3.03 39.91 -17.48
C ALA A 236 3.15 40.90 -18.64
#